data_7035403848c103a52c662092be6e9832
#
_entry.id   7035403848c103a52c662092be6e9832
#
_cell.length_a   1.000
_cell.length_b   1.000
_cell.length_c   1.000
_cell.angle_alpha   90.00
_cell.angle_beta   90.00
_cell.angle_gamma   90.00
#
_symmetry.space_group_name_H-M   'P 1'
#
loop_
_entity.id
_entity.type
_entity.pdbx_description
1 polymer ?
#
loop_
_entity_poly.entity_id
_entity_poly.type
_entity_poly.pdbx_seq_one_letter_code
_entity_poly.pdbx_strand_id
1 'polypeptide(L)'
;MPGENGMVKVSNALRARLRSNEHETEDRSYIERCFGHSIYSPDKLARIEQQLCTGNHLGCHLWFTKGASASDQLISADTQRLYEQAEEQAKLNRAAFARDLDLHQSALARLSEQIRNCLLVHQQPERIPARQGWLDGTKVWREPVLHDDRVFLRSDEESRPGFAVDLMLDASASRLHCQEAIAIQGYILAKSLASCGIPVRVTSFCSLRGYTVLRVLKDFGDKNGEYRVFDYFAAGWNRDGLALRGMGELMKSAPADKHLLILLTDASPNDSHIILPSGKIPLSRDYDGQPGIDDTAAEVRALRAQGCLLYTSDAADER
;
A
#
# COMPACT_ATOMS: atom_id res chain seq x y z
N MET A 1 -12.43 -12.26 57.37
CA MET A 1 -12.25 -10.97 56.63
C MET A 1 -11.56 -11.26 55.30
N PRO A 2 -12.26 -11.40 54.16
CA PRO A 2 -11.69 -11.45 52.82
C PRO A 2 -12.27 -10.27 52.01
N GLY A 3 -11.71 -9.07 52.13
CA GLY A 3 -12.28 -7.89 51.47
C GLY A 3 -11.31 -6.90 50.88
N GLU A 4 -10.11 -6.76 51.44
CA GLU A 4 -9.19 -5.67 51.04
C GLU A 4 -8.28 -6.00 49.85
N ASN A 5 -7.86 -7.24 49.68
CA ASN A 5 -6.96 -7.62 48.56
C ASN A 5 -7.65 -7.63 47.19
N GLY A 6 -8.97 -7.80 47.14
CA GLY A 6 -9.74 -7.77 45.88
C GLY A 6 -9.91 -6.35 45.35
N MET A 7 -10.19 -5.40 46.21
CA MET A 7 -10.39 -4.00 45.83
C MET A 7 -9.13 -3.29 45.36
N VAL A 8 -7.99 -3.59 45.98
CA VAL A 8 -6.67 -3.07 45.57
C VAL A 8 -6.26 -3.62 44.22
N LYS A 9 -6.48 -4.92 43.92
CA LYS A 9 -6.20 -5.52 42.61
C LYS A 9 -7.07 -4.96 41.51
N VAL A 10 -8.36 -4.72 41.76
CA VAL A 10 -9.28 -4.09 40.78
C VAL A 10 -8.89 -2.62 40.53
N SER A 11 -8.52 -1.87 41.56
CA SER A 11 -8.07 -0.48 41.39
C SER A 11 -6.74 -0.38 40.61
N ASN A 12 -5.80 -1.30 40.82
CA ASN A 12 -4.54 -1.33 40.09
C ASN A 12 -4.73 -1.74 38.63
N ALA A 13 -5.62 -2.70 38.34
CA ALA A 13 -5.97 -3.08 36.98
C ALA A 13 -6.72 -1.95 36.25
N LEU A 14 -7.61 -1.23 36.95
CA LEU A 14 -8.29 -0.06 36.39
C LEU A 14 -7.32 1.09 36.10
N ARG A 15 -6.39 1.37 37.02
CA ARG A 15 -5.32 2.39 36.82
C ARG A 15 -4.37 2.00 35.69
N ALA A 16 -4.02 0.70 35.54
CA ALA A 16 -3.21 0.22 34.45
C ALA A 16 -3.92 0.37 33.09
N ARG A 17 -5.22 0.08 33.02
CA ARG A 17 -6.05 0.31 31.83
C ARG A 17 -6.22 1.78 31.50
N LEU A 18 -6.43 2.64 32.50
CA LEU A 18 -6.52 4.09 32.27
C LEU A 18 -5.19 4.65 31.74
N ARG A 19 -4.06 4.25 32.30
CA ARG A 19 -2.74 4.65 31.79
C ARG A 19 -2.47 4.11 30.38
N SER A 20 -2.88 2.87 30.07
CA SER A 20 -2.79 2.31 28.72
C SER A 20 -3.61 3.12 27.73
N ASN A 21 -4.84 3.50 28.08
CA ASN A 21 -5.70 4.33 27.23
C ASN A 21 -5.19 5.77 27.07
N GLU A 22 -4.58 6.34 28.10
CA GLU A 22 -3.94 7.67 28.01
C GLU A 22 -2.76 7.65 27.04
N HIS A 23 -1.86 6.66 27.14
CA HIS A 23 -0.76 6.50 26.21
C HIS A 23 -1.23 6.23 24.77
N GLU A 24 -2.24 5.42 24.57
CA GLU A 24 -2.81 5.15 23.25
C GLU A 24 -3.40 6.42 22.61
N THR A 25 -4.09 7.26 23.39
CA THR A 25 -4.62 8.54 22.90
C THR A 25 -3.52 9.55 22.58
N GLU A 26 -2.43 9.57 23.37
CA GLU A 26 -1.24 10.40 23.11
C GLU A 26 -0.53 9.96 21.83
N ASP A 27 -0.30 8.67 21.66
CA ASP A 27 0.36 8.11 20.48
C ASP A 27 -0.49 8.33 19.22
N ARG A 28 -1.80 8.13 19.30
CA ARG A 28 -2.71 8.45 18.20
C ARG A 28 -2.65 9.92 17.81
N SER A 29 -2.69 10.82 18.79
CA SER A 29 -2.55 12.26 18.55
C SER A 29 -1.20 12.62 17.95
N TYR A 30 -0.15 11.91 18.34
CA TYR A 30 1.18 12.09 17.78
C TYR A 30 1.23 11.66 16.31
N ILE A 31 0.71 10.48 15.98
CA ILE A 31 0.64 9.97 14.61
C ILE A 31 -0.20 10.90 13.73
N GLU A 32 -1.35 11.36 14.21
CA GLU A 32 -2.21 12.30 13.48
C GLU A 32 -1.50 13.61 13.19
N ARG A 33 -0.75 14.13 14.17
CA ARG A 33 0.08 15.33 13.98
C ARG A 33 1.23 15.11 13.00
N CYS A 34 1.90 13.95 13.03
CA CYS A 34 3.02 13.65 12.15
C CYS A 34 2.61 13.37 10.70
N PHE A 35 1.50 12.66 10.51
CA PHE A 35 1.14 12.14 9.21
C PHE A 35 -0.19 12.69 8.65
N GLY A 36 -0.90 13.52 9.44
CA GLY A 36 -2.21 14.07 9.08
C GLY A 36 -3.37 13.16 9.43
N HIS A 37 -4.57 13.65 9.18
CA HIS A 37 -5.82 12.94 9.50
C HIS A 37 -5.95 11.62 8.75
N SER A 38 -6.65 10.66 9.38
CA SER A 38 -7.02 9.41 8.72
C SER A 38 -8.03 9.66 7.61
N ILE A 39 -7.89 8.93 6.49
CA ILE A 39 -8.88 8.92 5.39
C ILE A 39 -10.17 8.20 5.78
N TYR A 40 -10.13 7.40 6.84
CA TYR A 40 -11.30 6.69 7.37
C TYR A 40 -11.83 7.40 8.62
N SER A 41 -13.16 7.35 8.80
CA SER A 41 -13.78 7.78 10.04
C SER A 41 -13.29 6.93 11.23
N PRO A 42 -13.30 7.46 12.45
CA PRO A 42 -12.87 6.73 13.64
C PRO A 42 -13.54 5.36 13.80
N ASP A 43 -14.86 5.28 13.57
CA ASP A 43 -15.63 4.03 13.66
C ASP A 43 -15.21 3.00 12.61
N LYS A 44 -14.94 3.46 11.39
CA LYS A 44 -14.47 2.57 10.31
C LYS A 44 -13.05 2.09 10.58
N LEU A 45 -12.17 2.98 11.04
CA LEU A 45 -10.80 2.65 11.40
C LEU A 45 -10.77 1.60 12.52
N ALA A 46 -11.56 1.78 13.59
CA ALA A 46 -11.65 0.82 14.68
C ALA A 46 -12.10 -0.58 14.21
N ARG A 47 -13.06 -0.65 13.26
CA ARG A 47 -13.49 -1.94 12.68
C ARG A 47 -12.38 -2.59 11.86
N ILE A 48 -11.63 -1.80 11.08
CA ILE A 48 -10.48 -2.29 10.31
C ILE A 48 -9.41 -2.84 11.26
N GLU A 49 -9.06 -2.10 12.30
CA GLU A 49 -8.07 -2.53 13.31
C GLU A 49 -8.52 -3.82 14.01
N GLN A 50 -9.78 -3.92 14.41
CA GLN A 50 -10.30 -5.13 15.03
C GLN A 50 -10.19 -6.37 14.13
N GLN A 51 -10.29 -6.21 12.82
CA GLN A 51 -10.18 -7.29 11.85
C GLN A 51 -8.73 -7.63 11.50
N LEU A 52 -7.87 -6.62 11.34
CA LEU A 52 -6.53 -6.77 10.79
C LEU A 52 -5.44 -6.85 11.86
N CYS A 53 -5.58 -6.16 13.01
CA CYS A 53 -4.60 -6.18 14.10
C CYS A 53 -4.79 -7.41 14.99
N THR A 54 -4.60 -8.59 14.42
CA THR A 54 -4.80 -9.91 15.06
C THR A 54 -3.55 -10.79 14.94
N GLY A 55 -3.43 -11.81 15.77
CA GLY A 55 -2.28 -12.72 15.74
C GLY A 55 -0.98 -12.01 16.13
N ASN A 56 0.01 -12.00 15.23
CA ASN A 56 1.30 -11.33 15.43
C ASN A 56 1.19 -9.79 15.52
N HIS A 57 0.04 -9.23 15.19
CA HIS A 57 -0.20 -7.79 15.21
C HIS A 57 -1.14 -7.35 16.34
N LEU A 58 -1.39 -8.22 17.30
CA LEU A 58 -2.23 -7.89 18.45
C LEU A 58 -1.57 -6.75 19.26
N GLY A 59 -2.34 -5.69 19.54
CA GLY A 59 -1.85 -4.48 20.20
C GLY A 59 -1.17 -3.47 19.27
N CYS A 60 -1.09 -3.75 17.97
CA CYS A 60 -0.68 -2.77 16.96
C CYS A 60 -1.91 -2.04 16.42
N HIS A 61 -1.66 -0.90 15.76
CA HIS A 61 -2.67 -0.05 15.15
C HIS A 61 -2.37 0.20 13.67
N LEU A 62 -3.39 0.61 12.92
CA LEU A 62 -3.28 1.01 11.52
C LEU A 62 -3.66 2.49 11.38
N TRP A 63 -2.95 3.21 10.53
CA TRP A 63 -3.27 4.58 10.18
C TRP A 63 -3.18 4.78 8.67
N PHE A 64 -4.28 5.25 8.08
CA PHE A 64 -4.38 5.48 6.64
C PHE A 64 -4.51 6.97 6.39
N THR A 65 -3.61 7.57 5.62
CA THR A 65 -3.59 9.02 5.43
C THR A 65 -3.19 9.41 4.01
N LYS A 66 -3.56 10.62 3.59
CA LYS A 66 -3.05 11.27 2.37
C LYS A 66 -1.95 12.29 2.66
N GLY A 67 -1.48 12.36 3.88
CA GLY A 67 -0.51 13.31 4.37
C GLY A 67 -1.18 14.47 5.13
N ALA A 68 -0.38 15.25 5.83
CA ALA A 68 -0.85 16.44 6.55
C ALA A 68 -1.13 17.59 5.57
N SER A 69 -2.19 18.33 5.84
CA SER A 69 -2.47 19.60 5.17
C SER A 69 -1.75 20.73 5.91
N ALA A 70 -1.38 21.78 5.20
CA ALA A 70 -0.78 22.97 5.80
C ALA A 70 -1.66 23.65 6.89
N SER A 71 -2.95 23.34 6.91
CA SER A 71 -3.92 23.81 7.92
C SER A 71 -3.91 23.02 9.22
N ASP A 72 -3.31 21.82 9.24
CA ASP A 72 -3.38 20.89 10.38
C ASP A 72 -2.27 21.14 11.42
N GLN A 73 -1.54 22.25 11.27
CA GLN A 73 -0.34 22.59 12.03
C GLN A 73 -0.62 23.13 13.43
N LEU A 74 -1.08 22.28 14.33
CA LEU A 74 -0.88 22.47 15.77
C LEU A 74 0.43 21.77 16.16
N ILE A 75 1.54 22.48 16.08
CA ILE A 75 2.89 21.91 16.02
C ILE A 75 3.50 21.84 17.42
N SER A 76 3.81 20.62 17.87
CA SER A 76 4.83 20.43 18.89
C SER A 76 6.23 20.51 18.24
N ALA A 77 7.27 20.86 19.00
CA ALA A 77 8.63 20.97 18.45
C ALA A 77 9.13 19.69 17.76
N ASP A 78 8.68 18.51 18.21
CA ASP A 78 9.08 17.22 17.64
C ASP A 78 8.39 16.94 16.30
N THR A 79 7.12 17.31 16.16
CA THR A 79 6.39 17.16 14.89
C THR A 79 6.89 18.16 13.85
N GLN A 80 7.27 19.36 14.26
CA GLN A 80 7.84 20.37 13.37
C GLN A 80 9.12 19.88 12.70
N ARG A 81 10.03 19.28 13.47
CA ARG A 81 11.27 18.72 12.91
C ARG A 81 11.01 17.65 11.85
N LEU A 82 10.06 16.76 12.10
CA LEU A 82 9.69 15.72 11.13
C LEU A 82 9.16 16.34 9.84
N TYR A 83 8.33 17.40 9.94
CA TYR A 83 7.82 18.10 8.75
C TYR A 83 8.94 18.80 7.98
N GLU A 84 9.83 19.50 8.67
CA GLU A 84 10.97 20.19 8.05
C GLU A 84 11.87 19.17 7.32
N GLN A 85 12.14 18.03 7.94
CA GLN A 85 12.91 16.95 7.33
C GLN A 85 12.19 16.35 6.10
N ALA A 86 10.89 16.12 6.20
CA ALA A 86 10.10 15.58 5.09
C ALA A 86 10.03 16.59 3.92
N GLU A 87 9.88 17.88 4.19
CA GLU A 87 9.87 18.92 3.17
C GLU A 87 11.24 19.07 2.50
N GLU A 88 12.31 19.03 3.28
CA GLU A 88 13.68 19.08 2.75
C GLU A 88 13.97 17.85 1.89
N GLN A 89 13.60 16.65 2.36
CA GLN A 89 13.76 15.43 1.56
C GLN A 89 12.97 15.48 0.26
N ALA A 90 11.75 16.03 0.29
CA ALA A 90 10.97 16.20 -0.93
C ALA A 90 11.65 17.13 -1.94
N LYS A 91 12.34 18.16 -1.48
CA LYS A 91 13.19 19.04 -2.33
C LYS A 91 14.36 18.27 -2.92
N LEU A 92 15.06 17.46 -2.10
CA LEU A 92 16.17 16.62 -2.53
C LEU A 92 15.73 15.58 -3.57
N ASN A 93 14.60 14.90 -3.36
CA ASN A 93 14.03 13.95 -4.31
C ASN A 93 13.77 14.59 -5.68
N ARG A 94 13.18 15.79 -5.70
CA ARG A 94 12.91 16.53 -6.94
C ARG A 94 14.20 17.02 -7.60
N ALA A 95 15.16 17.49 -6.80
CA ALA A 95 16.46 17.94 -7.31
C ALA A 95 17.26 16.77 -7.90
N ALA A 96 17.25 15.60 -7.26
CA ALA A 96 17.89 14.40 -7.79
C ALA A 96 17.27 13.95 -9.12
N PHE A 97 15.94 13.98 -9.23
CA PHE A 97 15.27 13.70 -10.50
C PHE A 97 15.65 14.70 -11.60
N ALA A 98 15.69 15.99 -11.27
CA ALA A 98 15.99 17.05 -12.22
C ALA A 98 17.46 17.04 -12.67
N ARG A 99 18.40 16.57 -11.84
CA ARG A 99 19.83 16.48 -12.15
C ARG A 99 20.11 15.59 -13.35
N ASP A 100 19.44 14.42 -13.42
CA ASP A 100 19.64 13.41 -14.45
C ASP A 100 18.38 13.26 -15.33
N LEU A 101 17.75 14.40 -15.67
CA LEU A 101 16.43 14.47 -16.30
C LEU A 101 16.34 13.67 -17.60
N ASP A 102 17.33 13.77 -18.47
CA ASP A 102 17.35 13.09 -19.78
C ASP A 102 17.39 11.56 -19.61
N LEU A 103 18.15 11.08 -18.63
CA LEU A 103 18.21 9.65 -18.27
C LEU A 103 16.84 9.17 -17.79
N HIS A 104 16.22 9.91 -16.86
CA HIS A 104 14.93 9.53 -16.28
C HIS A 104 13.80 9.61 -17.31
N GLN A 105 13.82 10.60 -18.20
CA GLN A 105 12.85 10.69 -19.31
C GLN A 105 13.01 9.54 -20.30
N SER A 106 14.25 9.16 -20.62
CA SER A 106 14.53 8.01 -21.47
C SER A 106 14.05 6.71 -20.84
N ALA A 107 14.30 6.52 -19.54
CA ALA A 107 13.80 5.36 -18.79
C ALA A 107 12.25 5.30 -18.76
N LEU A 108 11.60 6.45 -18.55
CA LEU A 108 10.15 6.57 -18.57
C LEU A 108 9.55 6.23 -19.94
N ALA A 109 10.13 6.77 -21.02
CA ALA A 109 9.69 6.49 -22.38
C ALA A 109 9.86 5.00 -22.73
N ARG A 110 11.01 4.42 -22.42
CA ARG A 110 11.31 3.00 -22.65
C ARG A 110 10.37 2.09 -21.89
N LEU A 111 10.14 2.36 -20.59
CA LEU A 111 9.25 1.55 -19.77
C LEU A 111 7.80 1.66 -20.25
N SER A 112 7.35 2.87 -20.60
CA SER A 112 6.00 3.09 -21.15
C SER A 112 5.79 2.33 -22.46
N GLU A 113 6.81 2.30 -23.32
CA GLU A 113 6.77 1.53 -24.57
C GLU A 113 6.72 0.02 -24.32
N GLN A 114 7.54 -0.48 -23.39
CA GLN A 114 7.51 -1.90 -23.01
C GLN A 114 6.15 -2.32 -22.44
N ILE A 115 5.57 -1.52 -21.54
CA ILE A 115 4.24 -1.78 -20.99
C ILE A 115 3.20 -1.80 -22.11
N ARG A 116 3.21 -0.80 -23.00
CA ARG A 116 2.27 -0.72 -24.13
C ARG A 116 2.39 -1.93 -25.05
N ASN A 117 3.61 -2.35 -25.36
CA ASN A 117 3.85 -3.53 -26.21
C ASN A 117 3.34 -4.81 -25.51
N CYS A 118 3.56 -4.97 -24.21
CA CYS A 118 3.00 -6.08 -23.45
C CYS A 118 1.46 -6.07 -23.48
N LEU A 119 0.84 -4.91 -23.31
CA LEU A 119 -0.62 -4.79 -23.36
C LEU A 119 -1.17 -5.15 -24.75
N LEU A 120 -0.53 -4.67 -25.83
CA LEU A 120 -0.94 -4.96 -27.20
C LEU A 120 -0.86 -6.45 -27.53
N VAL A 121 0.18 -7.16 -27.06
CA VAL A 121 0.33 -8.60 -27.24
C VAL A 121 -0.76 -9.39 -26.52
N HIS A 122 -1.20 -8.92 -25.35
CA HIS A 122 -2.23 -9.59 -24.55
C HIS A 122 -3.66 -9.14 -24.85
N GLN A 123 -3.83 -8.00 -25.52
CA GLN A 123 -5.12 -7.53 -26.04
C GLN A 123 -5.44 -8.21 -27.40
N GLN A 124 -5.52 -9.53 -27.42
CA GLN A 124 -6.27 -10.16 -28.51
C GLN A 124 -7.74 -9.80 -28.28
N PRO A 125 -8.39 -9.09 -29.23
CA PRO A 125 -9.79 -8.75 -29.10
C PRO A 125 -10.57 -10.05 -28.91
N GLU A 126 -11.21 -10.21 -27.76
CA GLU A 126 -12.07 -11.35 -27.52
C GLU A 126 -13.23 -11.28 -28.51
N ARG A 127 -13.24 -12.19 -29.47
CA ARG A 127 -14.28 -12.26 -30.49
C ARG A 127 -15.50 -12.93 -29.87
N ILE A 128 -16.45 -12.12 -29.42
CA ILE A 128 -17.67 -12.61 -28.81
C ILE A 128 -18.71 -12.91 -29.89
N PRO A 129 -19.37 -14.07 -29.85
CA PRO A 129 -20.49 -14.36 -30.73
C PRO A 129 -21.60 -13.33 -30.55
N ALA A 130 -21.99 -12.67 -31.65
CA ALA A 130 -22.96 -11.57 -31.65
C ALA A 130 -23.97 -11.77 -32.82
N ARG A 131 -25.03 -10.95 -32.76
CA ARG A 131 -26.03 -10.89 -33.86
C ARG A 131 -25.65 -9.93 -34.99
N GLN A 132 -24.61 -9.13 -34.77
CA GLN A 132 -24.12 -8.12 -35.72
C GLN A 132 -22.59 -8.03 -35.59
N GLY A 133 -21.90 -7.81 -36.72
CA GLY A 133 -20.44 -7.66 -36.77
C GLY A 133 -19.84 -8.38 -37.96
N TRP A 134 -18.67 -9.00 -37.80
CA TRP A 134 -18.00 -9.80 -38.83
C TRP A 134 -18.60 -11.21 -38.87
N LEU A 135 -19.04 -11.66 -40.05
CA LEU A 135 -19.63 -12.97 -40.22
C LEU A 135 -18.60 -14.07 -39.92
N ASP A 136 -18.93 -14.97 -38.96
CA ASP A 136 -18.15 -16.19 -38.73
C ASP A 136 -18.59 -17.30 -39.66
N GLY A 137 -17.92 -17.41 -40.81
CA GLY A 137 -18.24 -18.41 -41.84
C GLY A 137 -18.25 -19.85 -41.31
N THR A 138 -17.58 -20.13 -40.19
CA THR A 138 -17.56 -21.47 -39.59
C THR A 138 -18.83 -21.75 -38.77
N LYS A 139 -19.60 -20.73 -38.40
CA LYS A 139 -20.80 -20.84 -37.57
C LYS A 139 -22.11 -20.53 -38.28
N VAL A 140 -22.06 -20.14 -39.56
CA VAL A 140 -23.26 -19.81 -40.36
C VAL A 140 -24.31 -20.95 -40.40
N TRP A 141 -23.87 -22.22 -40.35
CA TRP A 141 -24.74 -23.37 -40.28
C TRP A 141 -25.61 -23.47 -39.01
N ARG A 142 -25.25 -22.74 -37.95
CA ARG A 142 -25.98 -22.78 -36.68
C ARG A 142 -27.34 -22.11 -36.76
N GLU A 143 -27.48 -21.09 -37.59
CA GLU A 143 -28.73 -20.37 -37.75
C GLU A 143 -29.84 -21.30 -38.30
N PRO A 144 -29.69 -21.99 -39.46
CA PRO A 144 -30.75 -22.87 -40.00
C PRO A 144 -30.92 -24.16 -39.21
N VAL A 145 -29.91 -24.65 -38.46
CA VAL A 145 -29.96 -25.94 -37.76
C VAL A 145 -30.31 -25.81 -36.28
N LEU A 146 -29.81 -24.79 -35.61
CA LEU A 146 -29.96 -24.60 -34.18
C LEU A 146 -30.82 -23.38 -33.82
N HIS A 147 -31.28 -22.62 -34.81
CA HIS A 147 -31.98 -21.34 -34.65
C HIS A 147 -31.18 -20.36 -33.77
N ASP A 148 -29.84 -20.41 -33.87
CA ASP A 148 -28.92 -19.53 -33.18
C ASP A 148 -28.41 -18.46 -34.15
N ASP A 149 -28.94 -17.23 -34.00
CA ASP A 149 -28.65 -16.08 -34.87
C ASP A 149 -27.31 -15.38 -34.53
N ARG A 150 -26.55 -15.88 -33.53
CA ARG A 150 -25.23 -15.39 -33.14
C ARG A 150 -24.13 -15.94 -34.03
N VAL A 151 -24.27 -15.71 -35.32
CA VAL A 151 -23.31 -16.13 -36.36
C VAL A 151 -22.29 -15.08 -36.73
N PHE A 152 -22.36 -13.91 -36.09
CA PHE A 152 -21.40 -12.83 -36.24
C PHE A 152 -20.43 -12.80 -35.06
N LEU A 153 -19.23 -12.24 -35.29
CA LEU A 153 -18.24 -11.93 -34.30
C LEU A 153 -18.19 -10.44 -34.11
N ARG A 154 -18.36 -9.97 -32.89
CA ARG A 154 -18.12 -8.60 -32.50
C ARG A 154 -16.79 -8.55 -31.76
N SER A 155 -15.92 -7.63 -32.15
CA SER A 155 -14.74 -7.29 -31.39
C SER A 155 -15.20 -6.39 -30.23
N ASP A 156 -15.03 -6.86 -29.00
CA ASP A 156 -15.27 -6.02 -27.84
C ASP A 156 -14.01 -5.22 -27.56
N GLU A 157 -13.99 -3.98 -28.08
CA GLU A 157 -12.90 -3.01 -27.87
C GLU A 157 -13.04 -2.28 -26.52
N GLU A 158 -13.48 -2.96 -25.48
CA GLU A 158 -13.31 -2.41 -24.13
C GLU A 158 -11.85 -2.51 -23.71
N SER A 159 -11.03 -1.65 -24.30
CA SER A 159 -9.59 -1.57 -24.05
C SER A 159 -9.25 -0.80 -22.78
N ARG A 160 -9.85 -1.14 -21.64
CA ARG A 160 -9.32 -0.78 -20.35
C ARG A 160 -8.54 -1.96 -19.82
N PRO A 161 -7.28 -1.75 -19.35
CA PRO A 161 -6.58 -2.83 -18.68
C PRO A 161 -7.45 -3.32 -17.53
N GLY A 162 -7.85 -4.58 -17.57
CA GLY A 162 -8.72 -5.19 -16.56
C GLY A 162 -8.06 -5.37 -15.20
N PHE A 163 -6.99 -4.62 -14.93
CA PHE A 163 -6.25 -4.66 -13.66
C PHE A 163 -5.86 -3.25 -13.20
N ALA A 164 -5.72 -3.11 -11.89
CA ALA A 164 -5.18 -1.93 -11.22
C ALA A 164 -3.83 -2.27 -10.57
N VAL A 165 -2.95 -1.29 -10.49
CA VAL A 165 -1.63 -1.44 -9.89
C VAL A 165 -1.54 -0.62 -8.62
N ASP A 166 -1.11 -1.27 -7.55
CA ASP A 166 -0.71 -0.65 -6.31
C ASP A 166 0.81 -0.70 -6.17
N LEU A 167 1.45 0.46 -6.08
CA LEU A 167 2.87 0.58 -5.73
C LEU A 167 2.97 0.83 -4.23
N MET A 168 3.70 -0.02 -3.53
CA MET A 168 3.92 0.10 -2.10
C MET A 168 5.41 0.33 -1.85
N LEU A 169 5.74 1.46 -1.21
CA LEU A 169 7.09 1.91 -0.96
C LEU A 169 7.41 1.76 0.52
N ASP A 170 8.41 0.97 0.83
CA ASP A 170 8.95 0.88 2.18
C ASP A 170 9.59 2.22 2.57
N ALA A 171 9.09 2.83 3.62
CA ALA A 171 9.54 4.10 4.15
C ALA A 171 10.16 3.96 5.56
N SER A 172 10.77 2.82 5.84
CA SER A 172 11.51 2.57 7.08
C SER A 172 12.85 3.31 7.12
N ALA A 173 13.42 3.46 8.29
CA ALA A 173 14.70 4.14 8.49
C ALA A 173 15.87 3.47 7.77
N SER A 174 15.80 2.18 7.44
CA SER A 174 16.80 1.50 6.61
C SER A 174 16.93 2.14 5.21
N ARG A 175 15.87 2.81 4.73
CA ARG A 175 15.81 3.47 3.43
C ARG A 175 16.36 4.90 3.40
N LEU A 176 16.79 5.46 4.53
CA LEU A 176 17.29 6.84 4.62
C LEU A 176 18.40 7.17 3.62
N HIS A 177 19.25 6.19 3.29
CA HIS A 177 20.38 6.38 2.38
C HIS A 177 20.03 6.31 0.88
N CYS A 178 18.81 5.91 0.52
CA CYS A 178 18.39 5.71 -0.87
C CYS A 178 16.99 6.31 -1.18
N GLN A 179 16.56 7.29 -0.39
CA GLN A 179 15.24 7.91 -0.52
C GLN A 179 14.99 8.48 -1.92
N GLU A 180 15.99 9.18 -2.47
CA GLU A 180 15.91 9.78 -3.80
C GLU A 180 15.72 8.70 -4.88
N ALA A 181 16.42 7.59 -4.77
CA ALA A 181 16.30 6.49 -5.74
C ALA A 181 14.91 5.86 -5.69
N ILE A 182 14.38 5.59 -4.48
CA ILE A 182 13.03 5.04 -4.29
C ILE A 182 11.97 6.00 -4.84
N ALA A 183 12.07 7.29 -4.55
CA ALA A 183 11.15 8.30 -5.03
C ALA A 183 11.17 8.39 -6.58
N ILE A 184 12.35 8.35 -7.19
CA ILE A 184 12.53 8.38 -8.64
C ILE A 184 11.96 7.12 -9.28
N GLN A 185 12.28 5.94 -8.77
CA GLN A 185 11.75 4.66 -9.27
C GLN A 185 10.23 4.61 -9.15
N GLY A 186 9.69 4.97 -7.98
CA GLY A 186 8.25 5.05 -7.74
C GLY A 186 7.55 6.02 -8.71
N TYR A 187 8.15 7.18 -8.96
CA TYR A 187 7.64 8.15 -9.94
C TYR A 187 7.65 7.60 -11.37
N ILE A 188 8.78 7.03 -11.81
CA ILE A 188 8.91 6.47 -13.17
C ILE A 188 7.89 5.35 -13.37
N LEU A 189 7.75 4.42 -12.42
CA LEU A 189 6.76 3.35 -12.48
C LEU A 189 5.34 3.90 -12.54
N ALA A 190 4.98 4.79 -11.62
CA ALA A 190 3.63 5.37 -11.57
C ALA A 190 3.29 6.14 -12.84
N LYS A 191 4.22 6.96 -13.34
CA LYS A 191 4.03 7.77 -14.55
C LYS A 191 3.93 6.92 -15.81
N SER A 192 4.77 5.89 -15.93
CA SER A 192 4.74 4.96 -17.08
C SER A 192 3.42 4.18 -17.13
N LEU A 193 2.97 3.64 -15.99
CA LEU A 193 1.68 2.94 -15.88
C LEU A 193 0.51 3.87 -16.22
N ALA A 194 0.47 5.05 -15.62
CA ALA A 194 -0.59 6.05 -15.87
C ALA A 194 -0.63 6.49 -17.34
N SER A 195 0.53 6.66 -18.00
CA SER A 195 0.62 7.02 -19.42
C SER A 195 0.08 5.93 -20.36
N CYS A 196 0.05 4.69 -19.89
CA CYS A 196 -0.55 3.55 -20.59
C CYS A 196 -2.02 3.32 -20.24
N GLY A 197 -2.64 4.22 -19.47
CA GLY A 197 -4.05 4.13 -19.07
C GLY A 197 -4.32 3.11 -17.96
N ILE A 198 -3.28 2.59 -17.30
CA ILE A 198 -3.41 1.67 -16.18
C ILE A 198 -3.67 2.47 -14.90
N PRO A 199 -4.76 2.18 -14.17
CA PRO A 199 -5.00 2.78 -12.87
C PRO A 199 -3.86 2.42 -11.91
N VAL A 200 -3.24 3.44 -11.30
CA VAL A 200 -2.12 3.25 -10.37
C VAL A 200 -2.31 4.08 -9.11
N ARG A 201 -2.11 3.46 -7.96
CA ARG A 201 -1.99 4.11 -6.66
C ARG A 201 -0.59 3.89 -6.11
N VAL A 202 -0.06 4.90 -5.43
CA VAL A 202 1.25 4.83 -4.76
C VAL A 202 1.05 5.09 -3.29
N THR A 203 1.52 4.17 -2.45
CA THR A 203 1.40 4.23 -0.99
C THR A 203 2.78 3.98 -0.38
N SER A 204 3.23 4.84 0.52
CA SER A 204 4.39 4.55 1.37
C SER A 204 3.93 4.02 2.72
N PHE A 205 4.74 3.20 3.38
CA PHE A 205 4.43 2.69 4.71
C PHE A 205 5.64 2.73 5.64
N CYS A 206 5.35 2.99 6.90
CA CYS A 206 6.31 2.88 7.99
C CYS A 206 5.58 2.52 9.29
N SER A 207 6.32 2.12 10.32
CA SER A 207 5.77 1.83 11.65
C SER A 207 6.40 2.75 12.69
N LEU A 208 5.57 3.35 13.54
CA LEU A 208 6.00 4.27 14.58
C LEU A 208 5.07 4.17 15.79
N ARG A 209 5.63 4.00 16.98
CA ARG A 209 4.87 3.87 18.25
C ARG A 209 3.73 2.85 18.20
N GLY A 210 3.95 1.70 17.56
CA GLY A 210 2.93 0.65 17.42
C GLY A 210 1.87 0.90 16.34
N TYR A 211 1.93 2.04 15.63
CA TYR A 211 1.09 2.34 14.48
C TYR A 211 1.83 2.01 13.18
N THR A 212 1.23 1.19 12.33
CA THR A 212 1.65 1.04 10.93
C THR A 212 0.88 2.05 10.09
N VAL A 213 1.60 3.03 9.57
CA VAL A 213 1.05 4.15 8.80
C VAL A 213 1.16 3.82 7.31
N LEU A 214 0.02 3.86 6.60
CA LEU A 214 -0.05 3.78 5.15
C LEU A 214 -0.39 5.17 4.62
N ARG A 215 0.59 5.83 3.97
CA ARG A 215 0.43 7.16 3.40
C ARG A 215 0.22 7.06 1.89
N VAL A 216 -0.98 7.38 1.43
CA VAL A 216 -1.32 7.43 0.01
C VAL A 216 -0.72 8.68 -0.62
N LEU A 217 0.36 8.52 -1.36
CA LEU A 217 1.04 9.59 -2.08
C LEU A 217 0.27 9.97 -3.36
N LYS A 218 -0.24 8.97 -4.09
CA LYS A 218 -1.11 9.13 -5.26
C LYS A 218 -2.26 8.14 -5.20
N ASP A 219 -3.47 8.60 -5.38
CA ASP A 219 -4.66 7.74 -5.48
C ASP A 219 -5.05 7.51 -6.95
N PHE A 220 -5.88 6.49 -7.24
CA PHE A 220 -6.35 6.17 -8.59
C PHE A 220 -7.04 7.34 -9.29
N GLY A 221 -7.81 8.14 -8.54
CA GLY A 221 -8.53 9.31 -9.07
C GLY A 221 -7.68 10.57 -9.27
N ASP A 222 -6.45 10.61 -8.79
CA ASP A 222 -5.61 11.80 -8.82
C ASP A 222 -5.01 12.00 -10.21
N LYS A 223 -5.59 12.88 -11.00
CA LYS A 223 -5.03 13.28 -12.31
C LYS A 223 -3.72 14.04 -12.09
N ASN A 224 -2.64 13.59 -12.74
CA ASN A 224 -1.28 14.15 -12.61
C ASN A 224 -0.74 14.16 -11.17
N GLY A 225 -1.25 13.27 -10.31
CA GLY A 225 -0.80 13.13 -8.92
C GLY A 225 0.56 12.44 -8.76
N GLU A 226 1.19 11.99 -9.86
CA GLU A 226 2.46 11.25 -9.82
C GLU A 226 3.59 12.05 -9.17
N TYR A 227 3.59 13.39 -9.33
CA TYR A 227 4.60 14.26 -8.70
C TYR A 227 4.60 14.23 -7.17
N ARG A 228 3.49 13.81 -6.55
CA ARG A 228 3.42 13.64 -5.09
C ARG A 228 4.24 12.43 -4.59
N VAL A 229 4.70 11.56 -5.49
CA VAL A 229 5.63 10.48 -5.13
C VAL A 229 6.96 11.04 -4.63
N PHE A 230 7.36 12.23 -5.08
CA PHE A 230 8.54 12.93 -4.55
C PHE A 230 8.37 13.42 -3.10
N ASP A 231 7.16 13.40 -2.54
CA ASP A 231 6.93 13.65 -1.12
C ASP A 231 7.23 12.39 -0.26
N TYR A 232 7.80 11.34 -0.86
CA TYR A 232 8.30 10.18 -0.15
C TYR A 232 9.35 10.57 0.87
N PHE A 233 9.20 10.04 2.07
CA PHE A 233 10.08 10.30 3.20
C PHE A 233 10.17 9.05 4.07
N ALA A 234 11.38 8.61 4.40
CA ALA A 234 11.63 7.45 5.24
C ALA A 234 11.68 7.84 6.72
N ALA A 235 10.94 7.12 7.56
CA ALA A 235 10.88 7.35 9.00
C ALA A 235 10.40 6.08 9.75
N GLY A 236 10.93 5.85 10.96
CA GLY A 236 10.46 4.76 11.81
C GLY A 236 10.93 3.36 11.37
N TRP A 237 10.12 2.39 11.69
CA TRP A 237 10.35 0.94 11.48
C TRP A 237 9.47 0.43 10.34
N ASN A 238 9.53 -0.89 10.05
CA ASN A 238 8.66 -1.54 9.08
C ASN A 238 8.04 -2.83 9.62
N ARG A 239 6.72 -2.82 9.80
CA ARG A 239 5.92 -4.01 10.12
C ARG A 239 5.22 -4.48 8.84
N ASP A 240 5.99 -5.13 7.97
CA ASP A 240 5.59 -5.48 6.60
C ASP A 240 4.29 -6.29 6.55
N GLY A 241 4.13 -7.27 7.44
CA GLY A 241 2.92 -8.09 7.47
C GLY A 241 1.66 -7.27 7.74
N LEU A 242 1.69 -6.34 8.71
CA LEU A 242 0.54 -5.47 8.99
C LEU A 242 0.32 -4.44 7.88
N ALA A 243 1.39 -3.92 7.29
CA ALA A 243 1.32 -3.02 6.15
C ALA A 243 0.68 -3.71 4.93
N LEU A 244 1.00 -4.98 4.66
CA LEU A 244 0.37 -5.78 3.61
C LEU A 244 -1.12 -6.02 3.88
N ARG A 245 -1.53 -6.30 5.12
CA ARG A 245 -2.95 -6.38 5.49
C ARG A 245 -3.67 -5.06 5.24
N GLY A 246 -3.07 -3.95 5.67
CA GLY A 246 -3.60 -2.61 5.42
C GLY A 246 -3.71 -2.30 3.93
N MET A 247 -2.73 -2.74 3.13
CA MET A 247 -2.77 -2.61 1.67
C MET A 247 -3.93 -3.40 1.07
N GLY A 248 -4.18 -4.63 1.55
CA GLY A 248 -5.34 -5.43 1.17
C GLY A 248 -6.67 -4.72 1.44
N GLU A 249 -6.78 -3.94 2.53
CA GLU A 249 -7.98 -3.11 2.79
C GLU A 249 -8.10 -1.96 1.79
N LEU A 250 -7.01 -1.27 1.47
CA LEU A 250 -7.00 -0.22 0.46
C LEU A 250 -7.39 -0.76 -0.92
N MET A 251 -6.93 -1.95 -1.30
CA MET A 251 -7.22 -2.59 -2.59
C MET A 251 -8.71 -2.82 -2.83
N LYS A 252 -9.53 -2.96 -1.80
CA LYS A 252 -11.00 -3.09 -1.92
C LYS A 252 -11.65 -1.88 -2.62
N SER A 253 -10.97 -0.74 -2.68
CA SER A 253 -11.41 0.48 -3.36
C SER A 253 -10.87 0.63 -4.80
N ALA A 254 -10.13 -0.35 -5.30
CA ALA A 254 -9.53 -0.28 -6.63
C ALA A 254 -10.59 -0.38 -7.75
N PRO A 255 -10.36 0.28 -8.89
CA PRO A 255 -11.34 0.35 -9.99
C PRO A 255 -11.33 -0.87 -10.91
N ALA A 256 -10.65 -1.97 -10.54
CA ALA A 256 -10.53 -3.18 -11.34
C ALA A 256 -10.56 -4.43 -10.44
N ASP A 257 -11.01 -5.56 -11.01
CA ASP A 257 -11.11 -6.84 -10.29
C ASP A 257 -9.75 -7.55 -10.12
N LYS A 258 -8.83 -7.31 -11.05
CA LYS A 258 -7.48 -7.87 -10.97
C LYS A 258 -6.53 -6.85 -10.36
N HIS A 259 -5.70 -7.29 -9.43
CA HIS A 259 -4.78 -6.45 -8.71
C HIS A 259 -3.34 -6.91 -8.91
N LEU A 260 -2.46 -5.94 -9.18
CA LEU A 260 -1.02 -6.13 -9.13
C LEU A 260 -0.46 -5.24 -8.02
N LEU A 261 0.16 -5.84 -7.03
CA LEU A 261 0.91 -5.15 -5.99
C LEU A 261 2.41 -5.24 -6.30
N ILE A 262 3.04 -4.09 -6.44
CA ILE A 262 4.50 -3.98 -6.58
C ILE A 262 5.02 -3.38 -5.28
N LEU A 263 5.86 -4.12 -4.57
CA LEU A 263 6.45 -3.71 -3.29
C LEU A 263 7.94 -3.42 -3.48
N LEU A 264 8.34 -2.17 -3.23
CA LEU A 264 9.74 -1.76 -3.17
C LEU A 264 10.20 -1.77 -1.71
N THR A 265 11.01 -2.76 -1.33
CA THR A 265 11.48 -3.01 0.04
C THR A 265 12.79 -3.78 0.02
N ASP A 266 13.56 -3.70 1.10
CA ASP A 266 14.73 -4.59 1.34
C ASP A 266 14.33 -5.95 1.91
N ALA A 267 13.04 -6.19 2.12
CA ALA A 267 12.51 -7.40 2.73
C ALA A 267 13.14 -7.73 4.11
N SER A 268 13.47 -6.67 4.86
CA SER A 268 14.05 -6.78 6.20
C SER A 268 13.07 -6.21 7.25
N PRO A 269 11.96 -6.92 7.54
CA PRO A 269 10.95 -6.44 8.47
C PRO A 269 11.53 -6.31 9.88
N ASN A 270 11.32 -5.12 10.47
CA ASN A 270 11.78 -4.81 11.82
C ASN A 270 10.84 -3.77 12.46
N ASP A 271 10.31 -4.08 13.64
CA ASP A 271 9.45 -3.15 14.38
C ASP A 271 9.78 -3.18 15.88
N SER A 272 9.76 -2.00 16.48
CA SER A 272 9.97 -1.84 17.93
C SER A 272 8.85 -2.44 18.78
N HIS A 273 7.67 -2.66 18.20
CA HIS A 273 6.54 -3.27 18.91
C HIS A 273 6.62 -4.78 18.86
N ILE A 274 6.70 -5.42 20.01
CA ILE A 274 6.88 -6.88 20.16
C ILE A 274 5.65 -7.66 19.71
N ILE A 275 5.86 -8.94 19.37
CA ILE A 275 4.78 -9.91 19.17
C ILE A 275 4.36 -10.43 20.55
N LEU A 276 3.08 -10.24 20.90
CA LEU A 276 2.54 -10.69 22.18
C LEU A 276 2.46 -12.21 22.26
N PRO A 277 2.53 -12.80 23.47
CA PRO A 277 2.36 -14.22 23.67
C PRO A 277 1.02 -14.73 23.12
N SER A 278 1.03 -15.91 22.52
CA SER A 278 -0.17 -16.60 22.05
C SER A 278 -0.27 -18.00 22.67
N GLY A 279 -1.44 -18.63 22.60
CA GLY A 279 -1.64 -19.97 23.17
C GLY A 279 -0.69 -21.06 22.64
N LYS A 280 -0.10 -20.84 21.46
CA LYS A 280 0.90 -21.73 20.86
C LYS A 280 2.34 -21.38 21.26
N ILE A 281 2.60 -20.09 21.54
CA ILE A 281 3.92 -19.55 21.88
C ILE A 281 3.75 -18.66 23.10
N PRO A 282 4.13 -19.15 24.30
CA PRO A 282 3.84 -18.46 25.56
C PRO A 282 4.76 -17.28 25.87
N LEU A 283 5.81 -17.04 25.06
CA LEU A 283 6.76 -15.95 25.25
C LEU A 283 6.56 -14.87 24.19
N SER A 284 6.75 -13.61 24.57
CA SER A 284 6.84 -12.50 23.63
C SER A 284 8.08 -12.65 22.74
N ARG A 285 8.02 -12.13 21.54
CA ARG A 285 9.12 -12.16 20.57
C ARG A 285 9.26 -10.78 19.92
N ASP A 286 10.47 -10.42 19.55
CA ASP A 286 10.71 -9.24 18.74
C ASP A 286 10.17 -9.47 17.33
N TYR A 287 9.69 -8.39 16.69
CA TYR A 287 9.26 -8.42 15.29
C TYR A 287 10.46 -8.06 14.41
N ASP A 288 11.46 -8.93 14.39
CA ASP A 288 12.63 -8.80 13.52
C ASP A 288 13.09 -10.17 13.02
N GLY A 289 14.05 -10.20 12.10
CA GLY A 289 14.63 -11.44 11.58
C GLY A 289 13.57 -12.45 11.14
N GLN A 290 13.73 -13.73 11.56
CA GLN A 290 12.87 -14.82 11.10
C GLN A 290 11.38 -14.64 11.47
N PRO A 291 10.98 -14.21 12.69
CA PRO A 291 9.58 -13.94 13.00
C PRO A 291 8.91 -12.91 12.08
N GLY A 292 9.60 -11.83 11.73
CA GLY A 292 9.10 -10.82 10.81
C GLY A 292 8.99 -11.34 9.37
N ILE A 293 10.00 -12.08 8.90
CA ILE A 293 10.03 -12.69 7.57
C ILE A 293 8.89 -13.72 7.42
N ASP A 294 8.71 -14.59 8.39
CA ASP A 294 7.66 -15.61 8.37
C ASP A 294 6.26 -14.97 8.34
N ASP A 295 6.07 -13.90 9.11
CA ASP A 295 4.84 -13.13 9.14
C ASP A 295 4.55 -12.47 7.78
N THR A 296 5.53 -11.76 7.23
CA THR A 296 5.44 -11.13 5.91
C THR A 296 5.14 -12.16 4.82
N ALA A 297 5.82 -13.31 4.85
CA ALA A 297 5.59 -14.40 3.89
C ALA A 297 4.18 -15.00 4.03
N ALA A 298 3.61 -15.05 5.24
CA ALA A 298 2.24 -15.50 5.45
C ALA A 298 1.23 -14.54 4.84
N GLU A 299 1.42 -13.23 5.01
CA GLU A 299 0.54 -12.20 4.45
C GLU A 299 0.65 -12.11 2.93
N VAL A 300 1.84 -12.27 2.35
CA VAL A 300 2.03 -12.41 0.90
C VAL A 300 1.21 -13.59 0.34
N ARG A 301 1.28 -14.74 1.01
CA ARG A 301 0.47 -15.92 0.61
C ARG A 301 -1.03 -15.64 0.71
N ALA A 302 -1.47 -14.94 1.75
CA ALA A 302 -2.86 -14.59 1.94
C ALA A 302 -3.38 -13.65 0.83
N LEU A 303 -2.63 -12.62 0.45
CA LEU A 303 -2.97 -11.73 -0.66
C LEU A 303 -3.00 -12.47 -2.00
N ARG A 304 -2.04 -13.36 -2.26
CA ARG A 304 -2.03 -14.19 -3.47
C ARG A 304 -3.23 -15.13 -3.54
N ALA A 305 -3.63 -15.71 -2.43
CA ALA A 305 -4.84 -16.55 -2.35
C ALA A 305 -6.13 -15.77 -2.64
N GLN A 306 -6.14 -14.45 -2.45
CA GLN A 306 -7.22 -13.54 -2.83
C GLN A 306 -7.16 -13.09 -4.29
N GLY A 307 -6.22 -13.62 -5.08
CA GLY A 307 -6.08 -13.30 -6.51
C GLY A 307 -5.19 -12.10 -6.81
N CYS A 308 -4.50 -11.53 -5.81
CA CYS A 308 -3.53 -10.47 -6.03
C CYS A 308 -2.22 -11.05 -6.60
N LEU A 309 -1.75 -10.48 -7.71
CA LEU A 309 -0.39 -10.70 -8.19
C LEU A 309 0.54 -9.81 -7.38
N LEU A 310 1.61 -10.39 -6.81
CA LEU A 310 2.56 -9.64 -6.00
C LEU A 310 3.97 -9.81 -6.55
N TYR A 311 4.65 -8.68 -6.75
CA TYR A 311 6.04 -8.56 -7.17
C TYR A 311 6.83 -7.74 -6.15
N THR A 312 8.04 -8.16 -5.82
CA THR A 312 8.95 -7.45 -4.92
C THR A 312 10.23 -7.09 -5.63
N SER A 313 10.78 -5.90 -5.36
CA SER A 313 12.08 -5.44 -5.86
C SER A 313 12.81 -4.70 -4.76
N ASP A 314 14.12 -4.90 -4.67
CA ASP A 314 14.99 -4.06 -3.84
C ASP A 314 15.48 -2.87 -4.66
N ALA A 315 15.17 -1.67 -4.19
CA ALA A 315 15.60 -0.43 -4.84
C ALA A 315 17.10 -0.14 -4.68
N ALA A 316 17.80 -0.88 -3.83
CA ALA A 316 19.23 -0.67 -3.54
C ALA A 316 20.19 -1.48 -4.45
N ASP A 317 19.71 -2.53 -5.11
CA ASP A 317 20.54 -3.44 -5.90
C ASP A 317 20.84 -2.95 -7.34
N GLU A 318 20.27 -1.82 -7.77
CA GLU A 318 20.54 -1.22 -9.08
C GLU A 318 21.74 -0.23 -9.01
N ARG A 319 22.95 -0.74 -8.72
CA ARG A 319 24.20 0.01 -8.90
C ARG A 319 25.05 -0.61 -10.01
#